data_7facaf5e88c67a61ae930acf2feb4d28
#
_entry.id   7facaf5e88c67a61ae930acf2feb4d28
#
_cell.length_a   1.000
_cell.length_b   1.000
_cell.length_c   1.000
_cell.angle_alpha   90.00
_cell.angle_beta   90.00
_cell.angle_gamma   90.00
#
_symmetry.space_group_name_H-M   'P 1'
#
loop_
_entity.id
_entity.type
_entity.pdbx_description
1 polymer ?
#
loop_
_entity_poly.entity_id
_entity_poly.type
_entity_poly.pdbx_seq_one_letter_code
_entity_poly.pdbx_strand_id
1 'polypeptide(L)'
;MSKALNSSAPTDSEVVFGILNNSETILKRVYVAYFPMVLQLIINNNGTADDAKDIYQEAIIVLYNKVKSGNFELTSKLKTFIYSVCRKLWLKRLTQMSRYGGDIKDFQDHMPMEDESELHTERDLQFTKMEGALQLLGEPCKTIIEDFYIHNHSMQDICERFGYTNADNAKTQKYKCLQRLKKLFFQQN
;
A
#
# COMPACT_ATOMS: atom_id res chain seq x y z
N MET A 1 10.67 9.29 35.16
CA MET A 1 10.26 7.87 35.02
C MET A 1 9.47 7.75 33.70
N SER A 2 10.17 7.44 32.62
CA SER A 2 9.54 7.28 31.28
C SER A 2 8.86 5.91 31.24
N LYS A 3 7.54 5.89 31.23
CA LYS A 3 6.78 4.67 30.94
C LYS A 3 7.12 4.23 29.51
N ALA A 4 7.72 3.06 29.35
CA ALA A 4 7.91 2.40 28.08
C ALA A 4 6.53 2.31 27.39
N LEU A 5 6.37 3.00 26.26
CA LEU A 5 5.22 2.84 25.39
C LEU A 5 5.21 1.39 24.91
N ASN A 6 4.16 0.67 25.27
CA ASN A 6 3.91 -0.70 24.82
C ASN A 6 4.07 -0.76 23.29
N SER A 7 5.08 -1.47 22.80
CA SER A 7 5.55 -1.41 21.41
C SER A 7 4.70 -2.20 20.40
N SER A 8 3.56 -2.75 20.82
CA SER A 8 2.64 -3.42 19.90
C SER A 8 1.70 -2.41 19.22
N ALA A 9 1.44 -2.63 17.91
CA ALA A 9 0.42 -1.88 17.20
C ALA A 9 -0.92 -1.98 17.95
N PRO A 10 -1.70 -0.88 18.05
CA PRO A 10 -3.01 -0.93 18.70
C PRO A 10 -3.96 -1.81 17.88
N THR A 11 -4.86 -2.51 18.55
CA THR A 11 -5.93 -3.25 17.89
C THR A 11 -6.93 -2.30 17.26
N ASP A 12 -7.63 -2.75 16.21
CA ASP A 12 -8.59 -1.93 15.48
C ASP A 12 -9.69 -1.38 16.42
N SER A 13 -10.17 -2.20 17.37
CA SER A 13 -11.15 -1.79 18.38
C SER A 13 -10.60 -0.74 19.36
N GLU A 14 -9.34 -0.88 19.80
CA GLU A 14 -8.68 0.14 20.65
C GLU A 14 -8.59 1.48 19.95
N VAL A 15 -8.35 1.47 18.62
CA VAL A 15 -8.25 2.71 17.85
C VAL A 15 -9.60 3.39 17.71
N VAL A 16 -10.64 2.66 17.32
CA VAL A 16 -11.99 3.21 17.21
C VAL A 16 -12.44 3.78 18.57
N PHE A 17 -12.32 3.01 19.65
CA PHE A 17 -12.66 3.47 21.00
C PHE A 17 -11.83 4.68 21.43
N GLY A 18 -10.53 4.66 21.17
CA GLY A 18 -9.62 5.76 21.50
C GLY A 18 -9.98 7.06 20.77
N ILE A 19 -10.34 6.98 19.48
CA ILE A 19 -10.79 8.15 18.71
C ILE A 19 -12.10 8.69 19.24
N LEU A 20 -13.07 7.82 19.56
CA LEU A 20 -14.35 8.25 20.16
C LEU A 20 -14.14 9.02 21.47
N ASN A 21 -13.16 8.62 22.27
CA ASN A 21 -12.82 9.23 23.55
C ASN A 21 -11.71 10.31 23.47
N ASN A 22 -11.33 10.77 22.29
CA ASN A 22 -10.28 11.78 22.04
C ASN A 22 -8.92 11.42 22.69
N SER A 23 -8.52 10.14 22.66
CA SER A 23 -7.29 9.67 23.27
C SER A 23 -6.08 10.01 22.39
N GLU A 24 -5.30 11.02 22.77
CA GLU A 24 -4.03 11.35 22.10
C GLU A 24 -3.02 10.19 22.12
N THR A 25 -3.03 9.40 23.19
CA THR A 25 -2.12 8.26 23.34
C THR A 25 -2.35 7.21 22.24
N ILE A 26 -3.60 6.93 21.92
CA ILE A 26 -3.96 6.00 20.85
C ILE A 26 -3.56 6.57 19.49
N LEU A 27 -3.83 7.84 19.22
CA LEU A 27 -3.41 8.48 17.97
C LEU A 27 -1.88 8.45 17.79
N LYS A 28 -1.11 8.69 18.85
CA LYS A 28 0.36 8.55 18.82
C LYS A 28 0.81 7.11 18.51
N ARG A 29 0.17 6.09 19.12
CA ARG A 29 0.46 4.68 18.83
C ARG A 29 0.14 4.32 17.37
N VAL A 30 -1.00 4.77 16.85
CA VAL A 30 -1.39 4.61 15.43
C VAL A 30 -0.33 5.24 14.53
N TYR A 31 0.12 6.46 14.86
CA TYR A 31 1.14 7.16 14.08
C TYR A 31 2.43 6.34 14.01
N VAL A 32 2.96 5.93 15.14
CA VAL A 32 4.22 5.16 15.21
C VAL A 32 4.09 3.81 14.50
N ALA A 33 2.94 3.14 14.62
CA ALA A 33 2.75 1.81 14.06
C ALA A 33 2.63 1.78 12.53
N TYR A 34 2.01 2.80 11.92
CA TYR A 34 1.66 2.74 10.48
C TYR A 34 2.37 3.77 9.61
N PHE A 35 2.99 4.81 10.19
CA PHE A 35 3.74 5.80 9.41
C PHE A 35 4.88 5.21 8.56
N PRO A 36 5.69 4.23 9.05
CA PRO A 36 6.75 3.64 8.23
C PRO A 36 6.25 3.03 6.93
N MET A 37 5.09 2.38 6.95
CA MET A 37 4.45 1.82 5.74
C MET A 37 4.04 2.92 4.75
N VAL A 38 3.52 4.05 5.24
CA VAL A 38 3.12 5.18 4.40
C VAL A 38 4.35 5.90 3.82
N LEU A 39 5.39 6.07 4.64
CA LEU A 39 6.67 6.61 4.18
C LEU A 39 7.22 5.81 2.99
N GLN A 40 7.25 4.47 3.12
CA GLN A 40 7.67 3.58 2.05
C GLN A 40 6.81 3.72 0.81
N LEU A 41 5.48 3.78 0.97
CA LEU A 41 4.54 3.98 -0.14
C LEU A 41 4.86 5.26 -0.92
N ILE A 42 5.06 6.37 -0.23
CA ILE A 42 5.26 7.68 -0.85
C ILE A 42 6.63 7.76 -1.52
N ILE A 43 7.70 7.34 -0.84
CA ILE A 43 9.06 7.31 -1.40
C ILE A 43 9.14 6.42 -2.64
N ASN A 44 8.52 5.24 -2.62
CA ASN A 44 8.52 4.33 -3.78
C ASN A 44 7.72 4.88 -4.97
N ASN A 45 6.92 5.93 -4.77
CA ASN A 45 6.13 6.58 -5.80
C ASN A 45 6.57 8.05 -6.03
N ASN A 46 7.88 8.30 -5.94
CA ASN A 46 8.53 9.58 -6.25
C ASN A 46 8.15 10.75 -5.34
N GLY A 47 7.64 10.48 -4.14
CA GLY A 47 7.39 11.51 -3.13
C GLY A 47 8.54 11.66 -2.15
N THR A 48 8.45 12.68 -1.30
CA THR A 48 9.39 13.00 -0.23
C THR A 48 8.90 12.51 1.14
N ALA A 49 9.77 12.55 2.15
CA ALA A 49 9.39 12.26 3.52
C ALA A 49 8.37 13.28 4.09
N ASP A 50 8.44 14.53 3.62
CA ASP A 50 7.48 15.56 4.02
C ASP A 50 6.11 15.33 3.35
N ASP A 51 6.09 14.93 2.08
CA ASP A 51 4.85 14.47 1.44
C ASP A 51 4.21 13.31 2.19
N ALA A 52 5.03 12.36 2.67
CA ALA A 52 4.52 11.22 3.44
C ALA A 52 3.88 11.66 4.76
N LYS A 53 4.45 12.65 5.46
CA LYS A 53 3.87 13.22 6.68
C LYS A 53 2.53 13.89 6.41
N ASP A 54 2.47 14.71 5.36
CA ASP A 54 1.25 15.43 4.98
C ASP A 54 0.12 14.46 4.61
N ILE A 55 0.40 13.52 3.71
CA ILE A 55 -0.56 12.50 3.28
C ILE A 55 -1.03 11.65 4.46
N TYR A 56 -0.12 11.30 5.37
CA TYR A 56 -0.49 10.51 6.55
C TYR A 56 -1.37 11.30 7.52
N GLN A 57 -1.08 12.59 7.75
CA GLN A 57 -1.92 13.47 8.57
C GLN A 57 -3.32 13.59 7.98
N GLU A 58 -3.44 13.82 6.66
CA GLU A 58 -4.74 13.84 5.98
C GLU A 58 -5.50 12.52 6.17
N ALA A 59 -4.83 11.38 6.03
CA ALA A 59 -5.45 10.07 6.22
C ALA A 59 -5.94 9.85 7.65
N ILE A 60 -5.19 10.31 8.66
CA ILE A 60 -5.61 10.26 10.06
C ILE A 60 -6.82 11.16 10.32
N ILE A 61 -6.89 12.34 9.69
CA ILE A 61 -8.06 13.22 9.77
C ILE A 61 -9.30 12.55 9.14
N VAL A 62 -9.14 11.89 7.99
CA VAL A 62 -10.21 11.11 7.36
C VAL A 62 -10.72 10.00 8.29
N LEU A 63 -9.81 9.22 8.87
CA LEU A 63 -10.15 8.18 9.85
C LEU A 63 -10.90 8.77 11.04
N TYR A 64 -10.36 9.84 11.63
CA TYR A 64 -10.96 10.50 12.78
C TYR A 64 -12.39 10.96 12.49
N ASN A 65 -12.61 11.64 11.37
CA ASN A 65 -13.93 12.14 10.97
C ASN A 65 -14.92 11.01 10.71
N LYS A 66 -14.48 9.94 10.04
CA LYS A 66 -15.31 8.75 9.80
C LYS A 66 -15.74 8.09 11.11
N VAL A 67 -14.81 7.88 12.06
CA VAL A 67 -15.16 7.32 13.37
C VAL A 67 -16.11 8.22 14.14
N LYS A 68 -15.88 9.53 14.13
CA LYS A 68 -16.75 10.51 14.83
C LYS A 68 -18.14 10.65 14.21
N SER A 69 -18.34 10.33 12.93
CA SER A 69 -19.67 10.38 12.29
C SER A 69 -20.65 9.32 12.82
N GLY A 70 -20.19 8.35 13.61
CA GLY A 70 -21.04 7.38 14.31
C GLY A 70 -21.49 6.18 13.49
N ASN A 71 -21.32 6.18 12.17
CA ASN A 71 -21.73 5.12 11.26
C ASN A 71 -20.53 4.35 10.66
N PHE A 72 -19.34 4.45 11.32
CA PHE A 72 -18.14 3.86 10.81
C PHE A 72 -17.96 2.43 11.34
N GLU A 73 -18.13 1.45 10.47
CA GLU A 73 -17.68 0.08 10.70
C GLU A 73 -16.38 -0.16 9.94
N LEU A 74 -15.38 -0.67 10.63
CA LEU A 74 -14.12 -1.04 10.02
C LEU A 74 -14.28 -2.41 9.34
N THR A 75 -14.59 -2.41 8.06
CA THR A 75 -14.83 -3.63 7.26
C THR A 75 -13.52 -4.33 6.86
N SER A 76 -12.36 -3.67 7.05
CA SER A 76 -11.02 -4.21 6.80
C SER A 76 -10.10 -3.91 7.98
N LYS A 77 -8.92 -4.53 8.04
CA LYS A 77 -7.90 -4.17 9.04
C LYS A 77 -7.56 -2.68 8.93
N LEU A 78 -7.40 -2.00 10.06
CA LEU A 78 -7.05 -0.58 10.10
C LEU A 78 -5.81 -0.24 9.25
N LYS A 79 -4.81 -1.13 9.27
CA LYS A 79 -3.61 -1.01 8.41
C LYS A 79 -3.98 -0.86 6.93
N THR A 80 -4.90 -1.70 6.45
CA THR A 80 -5.37 -1.70 5.05
C THR A 80 -6.16 -0.43 4.73
N PHE A 81 -7.03 -0.01 5.65
CA PHE A 81 -7.77 1.24 5.52
C PHE A 81 -6.83 2.44 5.38
N ILE A 82 -5.88 2.62 6.32
CA ILE A 82 -4.91 3.72 6.29
C ILE A 82 -4.10 3.70 4.97
N TYR A 83 -3.60 2.52 4.58
CA TYR A 83 -2.86 2.38 3.33
C TYR A 83 -3.66 2.82 2.11
N SER A 84 -4.91 2.38 2.00
CA SER A 84 -5.78 2.71 0.86
C SER A 84 -6.13 4.20 0.81
N VAL A 85 -6.38 4.82 1.96
CA VAL A 85 -6.63 6.27 2.03
C VAL A 85 -5.38 7.05 1.61
N CYS A 86 -4.20 6.71 2.15
CA CYS A 86 -2.94 7.36 1.78
C CYS A 86 -2.64 7.21 0.29
N ARG A 87 -2.86 6.01 -0.28
CA ARG A 87 -2.67 5.75 -1.71
C ARG A 87 -3.60 6.62 -2.57
N LYS A 88 -4.87 6.74 -2.21
CA LYS A 88 -5.84 7.61 -2.92
C LYS A 88 -5.43 9.08 -2.86
N LEU A 89 -5.04 9.56 -1.69
CA LEU A 89 -4.60 10.95 -1.50
C LEU A 89 -3.33 11.24 -2.32
N TRP A 90 -2.36 10.33 -2.31
CA TRP A 90 -1.13 10.47 -3.06
C TRP A 90 -1.37 10.49 -4.58
N LEU A 91 -2.17 9.58 -5.11
CA LEU A 91 -2.56 9.57 -6.52
C LEU A 91 -3.26 10.86 -6.94
N LYS A 92 -4.16 11.37 -6.10
CA LYS A 92 -4.80 12.68 -6.34
C LYS A 92 -3.76 13.81 -6.39
N ARG A 93 -2.80 13.83 -5.46
CA ARG A 93 -1.71 14.82 -5.43
C ARG A 93 -0.83 14.74 -6.67
N LEU A 94 -0.43 13.55 -7.10
CA LEU A 94 0.33 13.34 -8.33
C LEU A 94 -0.43 13.84 -9.57
N THR A 95 -1.73 13.55 -9.67
CA THR A 95 -2.58 14.04 -10.76
C THR A 95 -2.67 15.56 -10.77
N GLN A 96 -2.74 16.21 -9.62
CA GLN A 96 -2.72 17.66 -9.51
C GLN A 96 -1.37 18.25 -9.93
N MET A 97 -0.26 17.66 -9.48
CA MET A 97 1.09 18.09 -9.84
C MET A 97 1.34 17.95 -11.36
N SER A 98 0.87 16.88 -11.99
CA SER A 98 1.01 16.67 -13.43
C SER A 98 0.23 17.67 -14.27
N ARG A 99 -0.89 18.21 -13.75
CA ARG A 99 -1.65 19.27 -14.44
C ARG A 99 -0.95 20.63 -14.43
N TYR A 100 -0.02 20.86 -13.49
CA TYR A 100 0.76 22.10 -13.38
C TYR A 100 2.14 22.01 -14.03
N GLY A 101 2.64 20.81 -14.35
CA GLY A 101 3.93 20.59 -15.04
C GLY A 101 3.76 19.59 -16.17
N GLY A 102 3.57 20.08 -17.38
CA GLY A 102 3.23 19.31 -18.57
C GLY A 102 3.97 17.98 -18.75
N ASP A 103 3.27 17.00 -19.31
CA ASP A 103 3.68 15.63 -19.68
C ASP A 103 3.74 14.60 -18.56
N ILE A 104 2.58 14.07 -18.17
CA ILE A 104 2.45 12.66 -17.80
C ILE A 104 1.12 12.16 -18.38
N LYS A 105 1.17 11.58 -19.58
CA LYS A 105 0.13 10.68 -20.08
C LYS A 105 0.17 9.38 -19.29
N ASP A 106 -1.02 8.85 -18.97
CA ASP A 106 -1.32 7.55 -18.39
C ASP A 106 -1.26 7.37 -16.86
N PHE A 107 -2.16 8.08 -16.14
CA PHE A 107 -2.73 7.59 -14.89
C PHE A 107 -4.18 8.08 -14.71
N GLN A 108 -5.01 7.88 -15.72
CA GLN A 108 -6.46 7.98 -15.58
C GLN A 108 -7.03 6.57 -15.45
N ASP A 109 -6.94 5.99 -14.27
CA ASP A 109 -7.90 4.98 -13.89
C ASP A 109 -8.99 5.70 -13.08
N HIS A 110 -10.11 5.90 -13.73
CA HIS A 110 -11.35 6.36 -13.11
C HIS A 110 -11.76 5.29 -12.09
N MET A 111 -11.62 5.61 -10.81
CA MET A 111 -12.28 4.84 -9.77
C MET A 111 -13.65 5.48 -9.52
N PRO A 112 -14.77 4.81 -9.86
CA PRO A 112 -16.09 5.21 -9.40
C PRO A 112 -16.14 5.15 -7.87
N MET A 113 -16.88 6.06 -7.26
CA MET A 113 -17.32 5.90 -5.87
C MET A 113 -18.41 4.83 -5.89
N GLU A 114 -18.02 3.57 -5.73
CA GLU A 114 -18.95 2.47 -5.57
C GLU A 114 -19.00 2.00 -4.12
N ASP A 115 -20.17 1.55 -3.73
CA ASP A 115 -20.55 1.10 -2.40
C ASP A 115 -19.54 0.14 -1.76
N GLU A 116 -19.18 0.40 -0.51
CA GLU A 116 -18.11 -0.33 0.22
C GLU A 116 -18.39 -1.83 0.40
N SER A 117 -19.60 -2.32 0.22
CA SER A 117 -19.97 -3.73 0.37
C SER A 117 -19.61 -4.60 -0.85
N GLU A 118 -19.66 -4.06 -2.07
CA GLU A 118 -19.23 -4.78 -3.29
C GLU A 118 -17.70 -4.81 -3.42
N LEU A 119 -17.00 -3.81 -2.89
CA LEU A 119 -15.54 -3.71 -2.95
C LEU A 119 -14.80 -4.84 -2.20
N HIS A 120 -15.40 -5.44 -1.17
CA HIS A 120 -14.79 -6.56 -0.43
C HIS A 120 -14.78 -7.84 -1.25
N THR A 121 -15.90 -8.18 -1.87
CA THR A 121 -16.03 -9.41 -2.67
C THR A 121 -15.13 -9.36 -3.91
N GLU A 122 -15.02 -8.19 -4.53
CA GLU A 122 -14.20 -8.01 -5.73
C GLU A 122 -12.69 -8.00 -5.40
N ARG A 123 -12.30 -7.42 -4.26
CA ARG A 123 -10.90 -7.46 -3.79
C ARG A 123 -10.45 -8.85 -3.39
N ASP A 124 -11.29 -9.61 -2.70
CA ASP A 124 -10.99 -10.99 -2.34
C ASP A 124 -10.87 -11.86 -3.59
N LEU A 125 -11.72 -11.63 -4.58
CA LEU A 125 -11.63 -12.29 -5.88
C LEU A 125 -10.34 -11.90 -6.63
N GLN A 126 -9.98 -10.62 -6.65
CA GLN A 126 -8.73 -10.15 -7.27
C GLN A 126 -7.50 -10.67 -6.54
N PHE A 127 -7.57 -10.79 -5.20
CA PHE A 127 -6.48 -11.37 -4.40
C PHE A 127 -6.30 -12.85 -4.72
N THR A 128 -7.39 -13.61 -4.76
CA THR A 128 -7.38 -15.04 -5.15
C THR A 128 -6.86 -15.24 -6.57
N LYS A 129 -7.27 -14.38 -7.52
CA LYS A 129 -6.73 -14.39 -8.89
C LYS A 129 -5.23 -14.08 -8.92
N MET A 130 -4.76 -13.14 -8.11
CA MET A 130 -3.33 -12.81 -8.04
C MET A 130 -2.51 -13.97 -7.45
N GLU A 131 -3.00 -14.61 -6.39
CA GLU A 131 -2.35 -15.81 -5.83
C GLU A 131 -2.29 -16.95 -6.86
N GLY A 132 -3.38 -17.20 -7.57
CA GLY A 132 -3.41 -18.18 -8.66
C GLY A 132 -2.42 -17.85 -9.78
N ALA A 133 -2.35 -16.59 -10.20
CA ALA A 133 -1.40 -16.14 -11.22
C ALA A 133 0.06 -16.28 -10.76
N LEU A 134 0.35 -16.00 -9.48
CA LEU A 134 1.68 -16.19 -8.90
C LEU A 134 2.08 -17.68 -8.83
N GLN A 135 1.13 -18.57 -8.53
CA GLN A 135 1.39 -20.01 -8.54
C GLN A 135 1.68 -20.51 -9.96
N LEU A 136 0.96 -20.03 -10.96
CA LEU A 136 1.16 -20.40 -12.37
C LEU A 136 2.39 -19.75 -13.00
N LEU A 137 2.95 -18.71 -12.38
CA LEU A 137 4.10 -17.99 -12.93
C LEU A 137 5.34 -18.88 -13.05
N GLY A 138 5.54 -19.77 -12.09
CA GLY A 138 6.68 -20.69 -12.00
C GLY A 138 8.00 -20.01 -11.66
N GLU A 139 8.99 -20.85 -11.35
CA GLU A 139 10.33 -20.36 -11.03
C GLU A 139 11.16 -20.08 -12.31
N PRO A 140 12.12 -19.15 -12.27
CA PRO A 140 12.50 -18.29 -11.13
C PRO A 140 11.64 -17.03 -10.98
N CYS A 141 10.65 -16.83 -11.84
CA CYS A 141 9.87 -15.59 -11.90
C CYS A 141 9.08 -15.33 -10.62
N LYS A 142 8.50 -16.36 -10.02
CA LYS A 142 7.76 -16.25 -8.77
C LYS A 142 8.65 -15.68 -7.66
N THR A 143 9.80 -16.34 -7.42
CA THR A 143 10.73 -15.89 -6.38
C THR A 143 11.28 -14.49 -6.65
N ILE A 144 11.59 -14.13 -7.90
CA ILE A 144 12.05 -12.76 -8.25
C ILE A 144 10.99 -11.69 -7.92
N ILE A 145 9.72 -11.97 -8.19
CA ILE A 145 8.62 -11.06 -7.88
C ILE A 145 8.39 -10.97 -6.37
N GLU A 146 8.39 -12.10 -5.65
CA GLU A 146 8.26 -12.14 -4.19
C GLU A 146 9.43 -11.43 -3.50
N ASP A 147 10.66 -11.70 -3.91
CA ASP A 147 11.85 -11.05 -3.36
C ASP A 147 11.79 -9.53 -3.49
N PHE A 148 11.40 -9.03 -4.66
CA PHE A 148 11.36 -7.60 -4.89
C PHE A 148 10.17 -6.89 -4.23
N TYR A 149 8.94 -7.44 -4.35
CA TYR A 149 7.72 -6.75 -3.93
C TYR A 149 7.26 -7.11 -2.51
N ILE A 150 7.61 -8.29 -2.01
CA ILE A 150 7.20 -8.76 -0.68
C ILE A 150 8.35 -8.64 0.31
N HIS A 151 9.54 -9.13 -0.07
CA HIS A 151 10.71 -9.15 0.83
C HIS A 151 11.57 -7.88 0.73
N ASN A 152 11.27 -6.98 -0.23
CA ASN A 152 11.98 -5.71 -0.45
C ASN A 152 13.50 -5.88 -0.70
N HIS A 153 13.90 -7.00 -1.32
CA HIS A 153 15.28 -7.19 -1.72
C HIS A 153 15.67 -6.20 -2.83
N SER A 154 16.90 -5.71 -2.79
CA SER A 154 17.43 -4.83 -3.84
C SER A 154 17.67 -5.60 -5.13
N MET A 155 17.78 -4.88 -6.26
CA MET A 155 18.17 -5.51 -7.53
C MET A 155 19.56 -6.12 -7.49
N GLN A 156 20.43 -5.64 -6.60
CA GLN A 156 21.76 -6.20 -6.38
C GLN A 156 21.67 -7.55 -5.66
N ASP A 157 20.87 -7.65 -4.59
CA ASP A 157 20.64 -8.90 -3.85
C ASP A 157 20.03 -9.99 -4.75
N ILE A 158 19.05 -9.59 -5.59
CA ILE A 158 18.43 -10.48 -6.57
C ILE A 158 19.44 -10.91 -7.64
N CYS A 159 20.31 -10.00 -8.09
CA CYS A 159 21.37 -10.31 -9.03
C CYS A 159 22.33 -11.39 -8.47
N GLU A 160 22.78 -11.22 -7.25
CA GLU A 160 23.69 -12.16 -6.56
C GLU A 160 22.98 -13.50 -6.31
N ARG A 161 21.76 -13.49 -5.80
CA ARG A 161 20.99 -14.70 -5.50
C ARG A 161 20.73 -15.59 -6.72
N PHE A 162 20.44 -14.97 -7.87
CA PHE A 162 20.11 -15.70 -9.10
C PHE A 162 21.29 -15.82 -10.07
N GLY A 163 22.48 -15.33 -9.73
CA GLY A 163 23.67 -15.40 -10.56
C GLY A 163 23.60 -14.60 -11.85
N TYR A 164 22.87 -13.47 -11.85
CA TYR A 164 22.86 -12.58 -13.01
C TYR A 164 24.17 -11.79 -13.12
N THR A 165 24.55 -11.43 -14.32
CA THR A 165 25.82 -10.76 -14.61
C THR A 165 25.91 -9.35 -13.99
N ASN A 166 24.76 -8.67 -13.86
CA ASN A 166 24.65 -7.33 -13.25
C ASN A 166 23.20 -7.03 -12.86
N ALA A 167 23.00 -5.97 -12.06
CA ALA A 167 21.70 -5.55 -11.58
C ALA A 167 20.72 -5.16 -12.71
N ASP A 168 21.21 -4.68 -13.86
CA ASP A 168 20.36 -4.34 -15.00
C ASP A 168 19.78 -5.57 -15.69
N ASN A 169 20.53 -6.67 -15.73
CA ASN A 169 20.02 -7.96 -16.18
C ASN A 169 18.94 -8.49 -15.23
N ALA A 170 19.13 -8.34 -13.91
CA ALA A 170 18.12 -8.68 -12.91
C ALA A 170 16.84 -7.83 -13.08
N LYS A 171 16.96 -6.51 -13.33
CA LYS A 171 15.83 -5.62 -13.64
C LYS A 171 15.08 -6.06 -14.90
N THR A 172 15.82 -6.38 -15.96
CA THR A 172 15.24 -6.86 -17.22
C THR A 172 14.46 -8.16 -17.01
N GLN A 173 15.02 -9.08 -16.25
CA GLN A 173 14.36 -10.35 -15.93
C GLN A 173 13.11 -10.13 -15.05
N LYS A 174 13.20 -9.29 -14.01
CA LYS A 174 12.04 -8.90 -13.21
C LYS A 174 10.93 -8.32 -14.08
N TYR A 175 11.28 -7.43 -15.04
CA TYR A 175 10.29 -6.86 -15.94
C TYR A 175 9.59 -7.93 -16.79
N LYS A 176 10.35 -8.89 -17.36
CA LYS A 176 9.78 -10.02 -18.12
C LYS A 176 8.85 -10.87 -17.25
N CYS A 177 9.26 -11.15 -16.01
CA CYS A 177 8.44 -11.87 -15.04
C CYS A 177 7.14 -11.13 -14.71
N LEU A 178 7.21 -9.82 -14.52
CA LEU A 178 6.03 -8.97 -14.27
C LEU A 178 5.06 -8.96 -15.47
N GLN A 179 5.57 -8.89 -16.70
CA GLN A 179 4.73 -8.98 -17.90
C GLN A 179 4.05 -10.34 -18.02
N ARG A 180 4.76 -11.43 -17.70
CA ARG A 180 4.19 -12.77 -17.67
C ARG A 180 3.12 -12.91 -16.58
N LEU A 181 3.36 -12.37 -15.38
CA LEU A 181 2.38 -12.34 -14.29
C LEU A 181 1.11 -11.59 -14.71
N LYS A 182 1.24 -10.39 -15.32
CA LYS A 182 0.11 -9.64 -15.85
C LYS A 182 -0.70 -10.47 -16.85
N LYS A 183 -0.04 -11.13 -17.79
CA LYS A 183 -0.73 -11.98 -18.76
C LYS A 183 -1.51 -13.11 -18.09
N LEU A 184 -0.92 -13.80 -17.12
CA LEU A 184 -1.57 -14.87 -16.36
C LEU A 184 -2.77 -14.35 -15.56
N PHE A 185 -2.64 -13.20 -14.92
CA PHE A 185 -3.72 -12.57 -14.16
C PHE A 185 -4.95 -12.23 -15.02
N PHE A 186 -4.73 -11.67 -16.21
CA PHE A 186 -5.82 -11.33 -17.11
C PHE A 186 -6.37 -12.50 -17.93
N GLN A 187 -5.68 -13.65 -17.95
CA GLN A 187 -6.15 -14.88 -18.61
C GLN A 187 -7.03 -15.74 -17.70
N GLN A 188 -7.14 -15.45 -16.42
CA GLN A 188 -8.00 -16.15 -15.47
C GLN A 188 -9.46 -15.63 -15.45
N ASN A 189 -9.93 -15.11 -16.56
CA ASN A 189 -11.35 -14.73 -16.73
C ASN A 189 -12.20 -15.93 -17.12
#